data_b48a72bbfbcedd2e696853e476265d27
#
_entry.id   b48a72bbfbcedd2e696853e476265d27
#
_cell.length_a   1.000
_cell.length_b   1.000
_cell.length_c   1.000
_cell.angle_alpha   90.00
_cell.angle_beta   90.00
_cell.angle_gamma   90.00
#
_symmetry.space_group_name_H-M   'P 1'
#
loop_
_entity.id
_entity.type
_entity.pdbx_description
1 polymer ?
#
loop_
_entity_poly.entity_id
_entity_poly.type
_entity_poly.pdbx_seq_one_letter_code
_entity_poly.pdbx_strand_id
1 'polypeptide(L)'
;MPKTKKPVLIVPPPAPALPAKEDRHFVTALARGLSVLSCFSSGEKMLGNQDIAKRCRLPKSTVSRLTYTLTKLGYLVFVEDTGKYRLGTSTLALGSAML
;
A
#
# COMPACT_ATOMS: atom_id res chain seq x y z
N MET A 1 -30.32 6.91 10.83
CA MET A 1 -29.84 6.80 10.75
C MET A 1 -29.09 6.48 10.55
N PRO A 2 -28.93 6.41 10.74
CA PRO A 2 -28.16 6.19 10.63
C PRO A 2 -27.34 5.79 10.56
N LYS A 3 -27.01 5.84 10.68
CA LYS A 3 -26.35 5.63 10.69
C LYS A 3 -25.59 5.21 10.32
N THR A 4 -25.35 5.28 10.19
CA THR A 4 -24.72 5.06 9.90
C THR A 4 -23.99 4.42 9.72
N LYS A 5 -23.67 4.07 9.67
CA LYS A 5 -22.95 3.49 9.61
C LYS A 5 -22.02 3.40 9.10
N LYS A 6 -21.49 3.31 9.26
CA LYS A 6 -20.53 3.39 8.94
C LYS A 6 -19.85 2.44 8.55
N PRO A 7 -19.38 2.52 7.99
CA PRO A 7 -18.72 1.65 7.40
C PRO A 7 -17.63 1.19 8.02
N VAL A 8 -17.43 0.55 8.00
CA VAL A 8 -16.56 0.11 8.44
C VAL A 8 -15.51 0.22 7.98
N LEU A 9 -15.03 0.42 8.19
CA LEU A 9 -14.11 0.63 7.93
C LEU A 9 -13.19 -0.06 7.82
N ILE A 10 -12.85 -0.04 7.18
CA ILE A 10 -11.83 -0.68 6.98
C ILE A 10 -10.81 0.14 7.09
N VAL A 11 -10.38 0.25 8.12
CA VAL A 11 -9.24 0.96 8.36
C VAL A 11 -8.14 0.11 8.00
N PRO A 12 -7.36 0.46 7.04
CA PRO A 12 -6.20 -0.33 6.76
C PRO A 12 -5.38 -0.32 8.00
N PRO A 13 -4.79 -1.38 8.31
CA PRO A 13 -3.91 -1.39 9.44
C PRO A 13 -2.81 -0.40 9.19
N PRO A 14 -2.25 0.16 10.18
CA PRO A 14 -1.02 0.92 10.03
C PRO A 14 0.01 0.02 9.45
N ALA A 15 1.16 0.51 9.19
CA ALA A 15 2.23 -0.35 8.74
C ALA A 15 2.22 -1.58 9.60
N PRO A 16 2.27 -2.77 9.00
CA PRO A 16 2.18 -3.97 9.79
C PRO A 16 3.24 -3.96 10.87
N ALA A 17 2.84 -4.39 12.02
CA ALA A 17 3.80 -4.55 13.08
C ALA A 17 4.77 -5.62 12.64
N LEU A 18 6.04 -5.32 12.75
CA LEU A 18 7.02 -6.32 12.42
C LEU A 18 7.09 -7.32 13.55
N PRO A 19 7.30 -8.58 13.22
CA PRO A 19 7.35 -9.61 14.25
C PRO A 19 8.65 -9.51 15.02
N ALA A 20 8.73 -10.28 16.04
CA ALA A 20 9.98 -10.44 16.74
C ALA A 20 11.01 -10.90 15.75
N LYS A 21 12.22 -10.49 15.94
CA LYS A 21 13.25 -10.75 14.95
C LYS A 21 13.56 -12.21 14.76
N GLU A 22 13.13 -13.05 15.67
CA GLU A 22 13.37 -14.47 15.53
C GLU A 22 12.40 -15.17 14.60
N ASP A 23 11.39 -14.46 14.14
CA ASP A 23 10.40 -15.11 13.26
C ASP A 23 10.98 -15.25 11.87
N ARG A 24 11.55 -16.40 11.62
CA ARG A 24 12.21 -16.66 10.35
C ARG A 24 11.28 -16.84 9.19
N HIS A 25 10.01 -17.14 9.47
CA HIS A 25 9.05 -17.39 8.42
C HIS A 25 8.40 -16.11 7.92
N PHE A 26 8.56 -15.04 8.66
CA PHE A 26 7.96 -13.76 8.27
C PHE A 26 8.81 -13.11 7.19
N VAL A 27 8.17 -12.74 6.08
CA VAL A 27 8.88 -12.11 4.97
C VAL A 27 8.65 -10.61 5.06
N THR A 28 9.63 -9.92 5.61
CA THR A 28 9.53 -8.49 5.85
C THR A 28 9.29 -7.69 4.56
N ALA A 29 9.99 -8.07 3.50
CA ALA A 29 9.83 -7.34 2.23
C ALA A 29 8.40 -7.41 1.73
N LEU A 30 7.76 -8.57 1.88
CA LEU A 30 6.35 -8.70 1.47
C LEU A 30 5.45 -7.83 2.31
N ALA A 31 5.68 -7.83 3.63
CA ALA A 31 4.89 -6.99 4.52
C ALA A 31 5.03 -5.53 4.16
N ARG A 32 6.22 -5.10 3.81
CA ARG A 32 6.45 -3.71 3.42
C ARG A 32 5.76 -3.37 2.12
N GLY A 33 5.77 -4.29 1.16
CA GLY A 33 5.06 -4.07 -0.10
C GLY A 33 3.57 -3.91 0.11
N LEU A 34 2.98 -4.75 0.94
CA LEU A 34 1.55 -4.65 1.25
C LEU A 34 1.24 -3.38 1.99
N SER A 35 2.16 -2.94 2.86
CA SER A 35 2.00 -1.69 3.56
C SER A 35 1.94 -0.50 2.61
N VAL A 36 2.76 -0.53 1.56
CA VAL A 36 2.74 0.51 0.54
C VAL A 36 1.37 0.56 -0.13
N LEU A 37 0.83 -0.57 -0.51
CA LEU A 37 -0.50 -0.59 -1.15
C LEU A 37 -1.56 -0.07 -0.19
N SER A 38 -1.44 -0.38 1.08
CA SER A 38 -2.42 0.06 2.07
C SER A 38 -2.44 1.56 2.25
N CYS A 39 -1.34 2.24 1.92
CA CYS A 39 -1.31 3.69 2.04
C CYS A 39 -2.35 4.37 1.18
N PHE A 40 -2.76 3.73 0.08
CA PHE A 40 -3.69 4.33 -0.85
C PHE A 40 -5.15 4.20 -0.42
N SER A 41 -5.42 3.50 0.66
CA SER A 41 -6.81 3.25 1.05
C SER A 41 -7.39 4.34 1.93
N SER A 42 -6.66 5.38 2.22
CA SER A 42 -7.17 6.45 3.07
C SER A 42 -7.83 7.57 2.28
N GLY A 43 -8.21 7.31 1.05
CA GLY A 43 -8.97 8.27 0.26
C GLY A 43 -8.14 9.07 -0.72
N GLU A 44 -6.86 9.07 -0.58
CA GLU A 44 -6.02 9.75 -1.55
C GLU A 44 -5.74 8.85 -2.71
N LYS A 45 -5.89 9.41 -3.89
CA LYS A 45 -5.80 8.61 -5.10
C LYS A 45 -4.39 8.53 -5.65
N MET A 46 -3.56 9.50 -5.34
CA MET A 46 -2.19 9.52 -5.84
C MET A 46 -1.22 9.85 -4.74
N LEU A 47 -0.15 9.09 -4.67
CA LEU A 47 0.90 9.29 -3.67
C LEU A 47 2.25 9.18 -4.35
N GLY A 48 3.16 10.07 -4.00
CA GLY A 48 4.53 9.96 -4.46
C GLY A 48 5.36 9.13 -3.51
N ASN A 49 6.58 8.82 -3.93
CA ASN A 49 7.47 8.03 -3.08
C ASN A 49 7.71 8.69 -1.73
N GLN A 50 7.79 10.01 -1.70
CA GLN A 50 8.03 10.69 -0.43
C GLN A 50 6.85 10.55 0.52
N ASP A 51 5.63 10.64 -0.03
CA ASP A 51 4.45 10.48 0.80
C ASP A 51 4.39 9.08 1.38
N ILE A 52 4.68 8.10 0.55
CA ILE A 52 4.64 6.72 0.98
C ILE A 52 5.70 6.46 2.03
N ALA A 53 6.89 6.99 1.81
CA ALA A 53 7.98 6.80 2.76
C ALA A 53 7.61 7.35 4.14
N LYS A 54 6.96 8.50 4.18
CA LYS A 54 6.53 9.06 5.44
C LYS A 54 5.47 8.21 6.11
N ARG A 55 4.49 7.78 5.35
CA ARG A 55 3.37 7.03 5.93
C ARG A 55 3.77 5.67 6.41
N CYS A 56 4.66 5.02 5.66
CA CYS A 56 5.10 3.68 6.01
C CYS A 56 6.32 3.69 6.93
N ARG A 57 6.92 4.86 7.13
CA ARG A 57 8.12 4.98 7.93
C ARG A 57 9.25 4.11 7.40
N LEU A 58 9.42 4.18 6.09
CA LEU A 58 10.45 3.42 5.41
C LEU A 58 11.41 4.37 4.73
N PRO A 59 12.67 3.96 4.57
CA PRO A 59 13.62 4.75 3.81
C PRO A 59 13.15 4.95 2.38
N LYS A 60 13.49 6.08 1.80
CA LYS A 60 13.08 6.36 0.43
C LYS A 60 13.59 5.32 -0.56
N SER A 61 14.81 4.85 -0.36
CA SER A 61 15.37 3.84 -1.26
C SER A 61 14.56 2.55 -1.22
N THR A 62 14.09 2.18 -0.04
CA THR A 62 13.26 0.99 0.09
C THR A 62 11.93 1.20 -0.63
N VAL A 63 11.32 2.37 -0.43
CA VAL A 63 10.05 2.67 -1.07
C VAL A 63 10.21 2.67 -2.59
N SER A 64 11.27 3.26 -3.10
CA SER A 64 11.50 3.27 -4.55
C SER A 64 11.57 1.86 -5.14
N ARG A 65 12.20 0.95 -4.43
CA ARG A 65 12.29 -0.42 -4.92
C ARG A 65 10.94 -1.12 -4.83
N LEU A 66 10.19 -0.85 -3.78
CA LEU A 66 8.88 -1.46 -3.62
C LEU A 66 7.89 -0.94 -4.66
N THR A 67 7.86 0.38 -4.88
CA THR A 67 6.94 0.94 -5.87
C THR A 67 7.33 0.51 -7.28
N TYR A 68 8.62 0.40 -7.55
CA TYR A 68 9.06 -0.10 -8.84
C TYR A 68 8.53 -1.51 -9.08
N THR A 69 8.69 -2.37 -8.09
CA THR A 69 8.26 -3.76 -8.21
C THR A 69 6.73 -3.85 -8.36
N LEU A 70 6.01 -3.10 -7.53
CA LEU A 70 4.55 -3.13 -7.58
C LEU A 70 4.04 -2.60 -8.92
N THR A 71 4.74 -1.62 -9.50
CA THR A 71 4.36 -1.10 -10.81
C THR A 71 4.59 -2.14 -11.89
N LYS A 72 5.71 -2.84 -11.82
CA LYS A 72 5.98 -3.91 -12.79
C LYS A 72 4.94 -5.01 -12.72
N LEU A 73 4.40 -5.26 -11.55
CA LEU A 73 3.42 -6.31 -11.36
C LEU A 73 1.99 -5.84 -11.63
N GLY A 74 1.79 -4.56 -11.88
CA GLY A 74 0.47 -4.05 -12.21
C GLY A 74 -0.36 -3.61 -11.02
N TYR A 75 0.23 -3.61 -9.81
CA TYR A 75 -0.49 -3.17 -8.61
C TYR A 75 -0.44 -1.67 -8.43
N LEU A 76 0.55 -1.02 -9.03
CA LEU A 76 0.62 0.43 -9.05
C LEU A 76 0.83 0.89 -10.48
N VAL A 77 0.41 2.12 -10.74
CA VAL A 77 0.65 2.78 -12.02
C VAL A 77 1.36 4.09 -11.72
N PHE A 78 2.45 4.33 -12.42
CA PHE A 78 3.17 5.59 -12.29
C PHE A 78 2.56 6.59 -13.25
N VAL A 79 2.16 7.74 -12.74
CA VAL A 79 1.56 8.80 -13.52
C VAL A 79 2.62 9.84 -13.80
N GLU A 80 3.12 9.86 -15.01
CA GLU A 80 4.29 10.67 -15.35
C GLU A 80 4.06 12.16 -15.14
N ASP A 81 2.86 12.63 -15.45
CA ASP A 81 2.57 14.04 -15.32
C ASP A 81 2.80 14.56 -13.92
N THR A 82 2.49 13.77 -12.93
CA THR A 82 2.56 14.21 -11.55
C THR A 82 3.75 13.63 -10.80
N GLY A 83 4.39 12.62 -11.37
CA GLY A 83 5.45 11.91 -10.65
C GLY A 83 4.95 11.10 -9.48
N LYS A 84 3.68 10.77 -9.47
CA LYS A 84 3.07 10.03 -8.37
C LYS A 84 2.51 8.72 -8.87
N TYR A 85 2.11 7.88 -7.93
CA TYR A 85 1.56 6.57 -8.22
C TYR A 85 0.09 6.52 -7.85
N ARG A 86 -0.64 5.65 -8.52
CA ARG A 86 -2.00 5.31 -8.13
C ARG A 86 -2.16 3.80 -8.21
N LEU A 87 -3.24 3.29 -7.63
CA LEU A 87 -3.48 1.85 -7.66
C LEU A 87 -3.75 1.37 -9.07
N GLY A 88 -3.19 0.23 -9.40
CA GLY A 88 -3.35 -0.36 -10.71
C GLY A 88 -4.43 -1.42 -10.75
N THR A 89 -4.70 -1.94 -11.94
CA THR A 89 -5.81 -2.87 -12.14
C THR A 89 -5.60 -4.21 -11.45
N SER A 90 -4.36 -4.62 -11.25
CA SER A 90 -4.12 -5.87 -10.52
C SER A 90 -4.66 -5.80 -9.10
N THR A 91 -4.62 -4.60 -8.50
CA THR A 91 -5.16 -4.42 -7.17
C THR A 91 -6.66 -4.60 -7.17
N LEU A 92 -7.33 -4.05 -8.17
CA LEU A 92 -8.76 -4.19 -8.30
C LEU A 92 -9.16 -5.64 -8.51
N ALA A 93 -8.45 -6.34 -9.38
CA ALA A 93 -8.75 -7.73 -9.66
C ALA A 93 -8.64 -8.56 -8.39
N LEU A 94 -7.62 -8.28 -7.59
CA LEU A 94 -7.43 -9.00 -6.35
C LEU A 94 -8.59 -8.75 -5.38
N GLY A 95 -8.98 -7.49 -5.26
CA GLY A 95 -10.06 -7.13 -4.36
C GLY A 95 -11.40 -7.70 -4.79
N SER A 96 -11.66 -7.74 -6.08
CA SER A 96 -12.94 -8.23 -6.56
C SER A 96 -13.12 -9.72 -6.31
N ALA A 97 -12.06 -10.44 -6.07
CA ALA A 97 -12.16 -11.86 -5.77
C ALA A 97 -12.86 -12.11 -4.43
N MET A 98 -12.98 -11.09 -3.61
CA MET A 98 -13.67 -11.22 -2.33
C MET A 98 -15.16 -10.97 -2.42
N LEU A 99 -15.64 -10.41 -3.48
CA LEU A 99 -17.04 -9.98 -3.58
C LEU A 99 -18.00 -11.13 -3.95
#